data_4ee37a078faacc8c5b4afcbd1b747276
#
_entry.id   4ee37a078faacc8c5b4afcbd1b747276
#
_cell.length_a   1.000
_cell.length_b   1.000
_cell.length_c   1.000
_cell.angle_alpha   90.00
_cell.angle_beta   90.00
_cell.angle_gamma   90.00
#
_symmetry.space_group_name_H-M   'P 1'
#
loop_
_entity.id
_entity.type
_entity.pdbx_description
1 polymer ?
#
loop_
_entity_poly.entity_id
_entity_poly.type
_entity_poly.pdbx_seq_one_letter_code
_entity_poly.pdbx_strand_id
1 'polypeptide(L)'
;FICNLMIIKNFEINKINTKINKYFLLYGQNKGQINEIIKNHFVNNFKQNVYKYDENEIIADKTTFFDQILNTSFFDKEKLIIISRVTDKSRSIIEEIQSKKIEDIVFVLVADVLEKKSKLRKFFEESKNSICIAFYPDTTITLNKIIINFFKKKKILISQSNINYIIGKCNNDRECVMNELKKIELLSISKKKIT
;
A
#
# COMPACT_ATOMS: atom_id res chain seq x y z
N PHE A 1 4.60 -12.58 -29.31
CA PHE A 1 3.71 -12.28 -28.15
C PHE A 1 4.59 -12.10 -26.93
N ILE A 2 4.90 -10.86 -26.57
CA ILE A 2 5.67 -10.52 -25.38
C ILE A 2 4.70 -10.65 -24.20
N CYS A 3 4.93 -11.65 -23.37
CA CYS A 3 4.25 -11.81 -22.08
C CYS A 3 4.72 -10.65 -21.21
N ASN A 4 3.94 -9.58 -21.09
CA ASN A 4 4.24 -8.47 -20.20
C ASN A 4 4.01 -8.98 -18.76
N LEU A 5 5.06 -9.50 -18.15
CA LEU A 5 5.15 -9.67 -16.70
C LEU A 5 4.97 -8.26 -16.07
N MET A 6 3.83 -8.03 -15.42
CA MET A 6 3.58 -6.70 -14.83
C MET A 6 4.22 -6.59 -13.43
N ILE A 7 5.55 -6.69 -13.40
CA ILE A 7 6.32 -6.21 -12.24
C ILE A 7 6.49 -4.71 -12.43
N ILE A 8 5.69 -3.94 -11.71
CA ILE A 8 5.78 -2.49 -11.73
C ILE A 8 6.73 -2.04 -10.62
N LYS A 9 7.64 -1.14 -10.96
CA LYS A 9 8.49 -0.50 -9.95
C LYS A 9 7.66 0.52 -9.17
N ASN A 10 7.95 0.70 -7.89
CA ASN A 10 7.19 1.58 -6.98
C ASN A 10 7.02 3.03 -7.48
N PHE A 11 7.92 3.55 -8.33
CA PHE A 11 7.80 4.88 -8.93
C PHE A 11 6.84 4.96 -10.13
N GLU A 12 6.39 3.83 -10.67
CA GLU A 12 5.45 3.75 -11.79
C GLU A 12 3.99 3.61 -11.34
N ILE A 13 3.75 3.65 -10.05
CA ILE A 13 2.42 3.48 -9.42
C ILE A 13 1.37 4.44 -9.98
N ASN A 14 1.76 5.64 -10.39
CA ASN A 14 0.86 6.59 -11.02
C ASN A 14 0.28 6.12 -12.36
N LYS A 15 0.84 5.05 -12.95
CA LYS A 15 0.34 4.43 -14.18
C LYS A 15 -0.71 3.34 -13.92
N ILE A 16 -0.96 3.00 -12.66
CA ILE A 16 -1.94 1.97 -12.29
C ILE A 16 -3.34 2.45 -12.59
N ASN A 17 -4.07 1.63 -13.32
CA ASN A 17 -5.50 1.84 -13.59
C ASN A 17 -6.32 0.74 -12.89
N THR A 18 -6.99 1.09 -11.78
CA THR A 18 -7.83 0.16 -11.02
C THR A 18 -9.07 -0.32 -11.76
N LYS A 19 -9.43 0.33 -12.87
CA LYS A 19 -10.50 -0.15 -13.76
C LYS A 19 -10.07 -1.36 -14.57
N ILE A 20 -8.78 -1.43 -14.92
CA ILE A 20 -8.21 -2.53 -15.71
C ILE A 20 -7.65 -3.62 -14.80
N ASN A 21 -6.86 -3.22 -13.80
CA ASN A 21 -6.21 -4.15 -12.89
C ASN A 21 -7.01 -4.22 -11.59
N LYS A 22 -7.41 -5.41 -11.22
CA LYS A 22 -8.25 -5.65 -10.04
C LYS A 22 -7.48 -6.29 -8.87
N TYR A 23 -6.29 -6.85 -9.13
CA TYR A 23 -5.53 -7.59 -8.12
C TYR A 23 -4.12 -7.01 -7.97
N PHE A 24 -3.79 -6.59 -6.74
CA PHE A 24 -2.52 -5.96 -6.40
C PHE A 24 -1.86 -6.72 -5.26
N LEU A 25 -0.58 -7.06 -5.42
CA LEU A 25 0.27 -7.57 -4.36
C LEU A 25 1.36 -6.54 -4.04
N LEU A 26 1.28 -5.94 -2.88
CA LEU A 26 2.26 -4.98 -2.35
C LEU A 26 3.07 -5.69 -1.26
N TYR A 27 4.37 -5.85 -1.45
CA TYR A 27 5.20 -6.59 -0.50
C TYR A 27 6.56 -5.96 -0.28
N GLY A 28 7.15 -6.18 0.90
CA GLY A 28 8.50 -5.73 1.21
C GLY A 28 8.65 -5.10 2.59
N GLN A 29 9.85 -4.59 2.85
CA GLN A 29 10.21 -4.06 4.15
C GLN A 29 9.67 -2.65 4.41
N ASN A 30 9.43 -1.87 3.36
CA ASN A 30 9.02 -0.46 3.48
C ASN A 30 7.52 -0.32 3.73
N LYS A 31 7.08 -0.67 4.95
CA LYS A 31 5.68 -0.58 5.37
C LYS A 31 5.13 0.85 5.27
N GLY A 32 5.95 1.85 5.60
CA GLY A 32 5.56 3.25 5.49
C GLY A 32 5.20 3.66 4.07
N GLN A 33 5.97 3.22 3.07
CA GLN A 33 5.67 3.47 1.67
C GLN A 33 4.44 2.70 1.19
N ILE A 34 4.28 1.43 1.59
CA ILE A 34 3.09 0.63 1.29
C ILE A 34 1.83 1.33 1.81
N ASN A 35 1.83 1.76 3.08
CA ASN A 35 0.70 2.45 3.71
C ASN A 35 0.37 3.78 3.02
N GLU A 36 1.39 4.54 2.64
CA GLU A 36 1.23 5.80 1.90
C GLU A 36 0.54 5.57 0.55
N ILE A 37 0.96 4.54 -0.18
CA ILE A 37 0.40 4.18 -1.47
C ILE A 37 -1.03 3.67 -1.34
N ILE A 38 -1.31 2.80 -0.40
CA ILE A 38 -2.66 2.32 -0.14
C ILE A 38 -3.60 3.50 0.12
N LYS A 39 -3.18 4.43 0.96
CA LYS A 39 -3.99 5.62 1.27
C LYS A 39 -4.22 6.51 0.05
N ASN A 40 -3.15 6.85 -0.68
CA ASN A 40 -3.20 7.86 -1.73
C ASN A 40 -3.78 7.35 -3.04
N HIS A 41 -3.51 6.09 -3.42
CA HIS A 41 -3.90 5.54 -4.72
C HIS A 41 -5.12 4.62 -4.67
N PHE A 42 -5.43 4.04 -3.50
CA PHE A 42 -6.56 3.13 -3.37
C PHE A 42 -7.66 3.74 -2.51
N VAL A 43 -7.42 3.95 -1.21
CA VAL A 43 -8.47 4.36 -0.26
C VAL A 43 -9.15 5.67 -0.67
N ASN A 44 -8.41 6.67 -1.12
CA ASN A 44 -8.98 7.96 -1.53
C ASN A 44 -9.94 7.85 -2.72
N ASN A 45 -9.80 6.83 -3.56
CA ASN A 45 -10.65 6.61 -4.74
C ASN A 45 -11.94 5.86 -4.40
N PHE A 46 -11.93 5.01 -3.36
CA PHE A 46 -13.07 4.16 -2.97
C PHE A 46 -13.91 4.72 -1.82
N LYS A 47 -13.46 5.81 -1.18
CA LYS A 47 -14.16 6.54 -0.10
C LYS A 47 -14.69 5.63 1.02
N GLN A 48 -15.97 5.23 0.96
CA GLN A 48 -16.66 4.51 2.05
C GLN A 48 -16.66 2.98 1.87
N ASN A 49 -16.34 2.48 0.68
CA ASN A 49 -16.42 1.04 0.36
C ASN A 49 -15.05 0.37 0.51
N VAL A 50 -14.40 0.57 1.64
CA VAL A 50 -13.08 -0.01 1.96
C VAL A 50 -13.21 -1.01 3.09
N TYR A 51 -12.95 -2.28 2.78
CA TYR A 51 -13.00 -3.40 3.72
C TYR A 51 -11.59 -3.91 3.98
N LYS A 52 -11.27 -4.16 5.23
CA LYS A 52 -9.94 -4.61 5.65
C LYS A 52 -10.06 -5.95 6.36
N TYR A 53 -9.25 -6.89 5.92
CA TYR A 53 -9.16 -8.23 6.49
C TYR A 53 -7.71 -8.56 6.85
N ASP A 54 -7.57 -9.53 7.72
CA ASP A 54 -6.30 -10.19 8.01
C ASP A 54 -6.28 -11.58 7.37
N GLU A 55 -5.09 -12.08 6.98
CA GLU A 55 -4.96 -13.42 6.41
C GLU A 55 -5.58 -14.48 7.33
N ASN A 56 -5.32 -14.40 8.64
CA ASN A 56 -5.81 -15.39 9.58
C ASN A 56 -7.34 -15.39 9.68
N GLU A 57 -7.99 -14.23 9.57
CA GLU A 57 -9.45 -14.10 9.57
C GLU A 57 -10.05 -14.82 8.36
N ILE A 58 -9.52 -14.57 7.17
CA ILE A 58 -10.04 -15.18 5.93
C ILE A 58 -9.74 -16.69 5.84
N ILE A 59 -8.67 -17.17 6.48
CA ILE A 59 -8.36 -18.59 6.54
C ILE A 59 -9.25 -19.30 7.56
N ALA A 60 -9.52 -18.64 8.71
CA ALA A 60 -10.34 -19.21 9.77
C ALA A 60 -11.80 -19.39 9.36
N ASP A 61 -12.35 -18.43 8.63
CA ASP A 61 -13.73 -18.46 8.14
C ASP A 61 -13.84 -17.98 6.69
N LYS A 62 -13.45 -18.87 5.79
CA LYS A 62 -13.48 -18.63 4.36
C LYS A 62 -14.91 -18.41 3.84
N THR A 63 -15.89 -19.11 4.39
CA THR A 63 -17.29 -19.04 3.95
C THR A 63 -17.86 -17.65 4.22
N THR A 64 -17.78 -17.16 5.45
CA THR A 64 -18.22 -15.82 5.82
C THR A 64 -17.49 -14.74 5.02
N PHE A 65 -16.18 -14.90 4.79
CA PHE A 65 -15.44 -13.97 3.94
C PHE A 65 -16.01 -13.90 2.52
N PHE A 66 -16.24 -15.05 1.87
CA PHE A 66 -16.83 -15.07 0.53
C PHE A 66 -18.23 -14.50 0.50
N ASP A 67 -19.06 -14.80 1.49
CA ASP A 67 -20.42 -14.25 1.58
C ASP A 67 -20.39 -12.71 1.70
N GLN A 68 -19.48 -12.16 2.51
CA GLN A 68 -19.34 -10.71 2.67
C GLN A 68 -18.85 -10.00 1.40
N ILE A 69 -17.90 -10.58 0.66
CA ILE A 69 -17.40 -9.95 -0.56
C ILE A 69 -18.36 -10.11 -1.74
N LEU A 70 -19.10 -11.23 -1.82
CA LEU A 70 -20.04 -11.53 -2.91
C LEU A 70 -21.41 -10.88 -2.71
N ASN A 71 -21.83 -10.66 -1.46
CA ASN A 71 -23.06 -9.93 -1.17
C ASN A 71 -22.90 -8.45 -1.53
N THR A 72 -23.18 -8.13 -2.78
CA THR A 72 -23.23 -6.76 -3.27
C THR A 72 -24.55 -6.13 -2.88
N SER A 73 -24.51 -5.06 -2.08
CA SER A 73 -25.65 -4.15 -2.01
C SER A 73 -25.87 -3.56 -3.41
N PHE A 74 -27.10 -3.45 -3.87
CA PHE A 74 -27.47 -2.80 -5.14
C PHE A 74 -26.95 -1.35 -5.27
N PHE A 75 -26.44 -0.78 -4.18
CA PHE A 75 -25.93 0.60 -4.08
C PHE A 75 -24.40 0.71 -4.09
N ASP A 76 -23.65 -0.38 -3.92
CA ASP A 76 -22.19 -0.39 -3.85
C ASP A 76 -21.58 -0.63 -5.24
N LYS A 77 -21.25 0.45 -5.93
CA LYS A 77 -20.73 0.39 -7.31
C LYS A 77 -19.35 -0.21 -7.44
N GLU A 78 -18.46 0.01 -6.47
CA GLU A 78 -17.10 -0.55 -6.47
C GLU A 78 -16.62 -0.72 -5.02
N LYS A 79 -15.95 -1.84 -4.72
CA LYS A 79 -15.39 -2.16 -3.39
C LYS A 79 -13.86 -2.24 -3.46
N LEU A 80 -13.20 -1.79 -2.40
CA LEU A 80 -11.79 -2.02 -2.16
C LEU A 80 -11.63 -2.99 -1.00
N ILE A 81 -11.01 -4.13 -1.25
CA ILE A 81 -10.69 -5.12 -0.23
C ILE A 81 -9.18 -5.12 -0.01
N ILE A 82 -8.77 -4.85 1.22
CA ILE A 82 -7.37 -4.85 1.64
C ILE A 82 -7.16 -6.05 2.55
N ILE A 83 -6.28 -6.97 2.16
CA ILE A 83 -5.94 -8.16 2.95
C ILE A 83 -4.50 -8.00 3.44
N SER A 84 -4.33 -7.93 4.75
CA SER A 84 -3.04 -7.69 5.40
C SER A 84 -2.35 -9.00 5.81
N ARG A 85 -1.02 -8.96 5.91
CA ARG A 85 -0.16 -10.05 6.39
C ARG A 85 -0.25 -11.33 5.56
N VAL A 86 -0.55 -11.19 4.25
CA VAL A 86 -0.69 -12.36 3.38
C VAL A 86 0.62 -13.11 3.20
N THR A 87 0.50 -14.43 3.13
CA THR A 87 1.59 -15.37 2.90
C THR A 87 1.20 -16.34 1.78
N ASP A 88 2.05 -17.35 1.53
CA ASP A 88 1.73 -18.41 0.57
C ASP A 88 0.45 -19.20 0.90
N LYS A 89 -0.05 -19.12 2.17
CA LYS A 89 -1.29 -19.77 2.60
C LYS A 89 -2.54 -19.18 1.93
N SER A 90 -2.54 -17.89 1.64
CA SER A 90 -3.66 -17.22 0.98
C SER A 90 -3.79 -17.57 -0.50
N ARG A 91 -2.78 -18.19 -1.12
CA ARG A 91 -2.75 -18.40 -2.57
C ARG A 91 -4.03 -19.06 -3.10
N SER A 92 -4.45 -20.16 -2.49
CA SER A 92 -5.65 -20.89 -2.95
C SER A 92 -6.93 -20.08 -2.87
N ILE A 93 -7.06 -19.22 -1.85
CA ILE A 93 -8.21 -18.33 -1.68
C ILE A 93 -8.20 -17.27 -2.78
N ILE A 94 -7.04 -16.70 -3.08
CA ILE A 94 -6.91 -15.68 -4.13
C ILE A 94 -7.13 -16.28 -5.53
N GLU A 95 -6.65 -17.48 -5.80
CA GLU A 95 -6.96 -18.21 -7.04
C GLU A 95 -8.47 -18.41 -7.21
N GLU A 96 -9.18 -18.78 -6.14
CA GLU A 96 -10.63 -18.94 -6.17
C GLU A 96 -11.35 -17.59 -6.41
N ILE A 97 -10.91 -16.50 -5.76
CA ILE A 97 -11.46 -15.16 -6.00
C ILE A 97 -11.27 -14.77 -7.48
N GLN A 98 -10.08 -14.99 -8.04
CA GLN A 98 -9.81 -14.66 -9.45
C GLN A 98 -10.65 -15.50 -10.42
N SER A 99 -10.91 -16.77 -10.09
CA SER A 99 -11.75 -17.64 -10.92
C SER A 99 -13.20 -17.17 -11.00
N LYS A 100 -13.69 -16.47 -9.99
CA LYS A 100 -15.06 -15.92 -9.94
C LYS A 100 -15.24 -14.67 -10.80
N LYS A 101 -14.16 -14.09 -11.37
CA LYS A 101 -14.16 -12.92 -12.27
C LYS A 101 -15.02 -11.75 -11.75
N ILE A 102 -14.84 -11.37 -10.50
CA ILE A 102 -15.60 -10.29 -9.86
C ILE A 102 -15.08 -8.95 -10.41
N GLU A 103 -15.91 -8.21 -11.13
CA GLU A 103 -15.49 -7.00 -11.85
C GLU A 103 -15.51 -5.73 -10.98
N ASP A 104 -16.39 -5.68 -9.98
CA ASP A 104 -16.63 -4.47 -9.16
C ASP A 104 -15.78 -4.42 -7.88
N ILE A 105 -14.80 -5.30 -7.74
CA ILE A 105 -13.96 -5.36 -6.54
C ILE A 105 -12.49 -5.24 -6.93
N VAL A 106 -11.79 -4.34 -6.22
CA VAL A 106 -10.33 -4.23 -6.27
C VAL A 106 -9.75 -4.87 -5.02
N PHE A 107 -8.81 -5.79 -5.21
CA PHE A 107 -8.12 -6.49 -4.14
C PHE A 107 -6.69 -5.98 -4.00
N VAL A 108 -6.32 -5.53 -2.80
CA VAL A 108 -4.96 -5.11 -2.44
C VAL A 108 -4.46 -6.04 -1.34
N LEU A 109 -3.51 -6.89 -1.69
CA LEU A 109 -2.85 -7.79 -0.77
C LEU A 109 -1.56 -7.15 -0.26
N VAL A 110 -1.36 -7.19 1.05
CA VAL A 110 -0.17 -6.64 1.70
C VAL A 110 0.59 -7.75 2.38
N ALA A 111 1.84 -7.96 1.95
CA ALA A 111 2.74 -8.94 2.53
C ALA A 111 4.00 -8.28 3.11
N ASP A 112 4.65 -8.98 4.03
CA ASP A 112 6.03 -8.70 4.40
C ASP A 112 6.96 -9.09 3.24
N VAL A 113 8.21 -9.39 3.50
CA VAL A 113 9.16 -9.80 2.47
C VAL A 113 8.75 -11.17 1.89
N LEU A 114 8.55 -11.21 0.58
CA LEU A 114 8.31 -12.44 -0.17
C LEU A 114 9.55 -12.79 -0.99
N GLU A 115 10.12 -13.96 -0.72
CA GLU A 115 11.27 -14.47 -1.49
C GLU A 115 10.86 -14.84 -2.91
N LYS A 116 11.85 -14.97 -3.83
CA LYS A 116 11.59 -15.40 -5.21
C LYS A 116 10.91 -16.78 -5.32
N LYS A 117 11.10 -17.66 -4.33
CA LYS A 117 10.45 -18.96 -4.27
C LYS A 117 9.00 -18.94 -3.78
N SER A 118 8.51 -17.81 -3.24
CA SER A 118 7.13 -17.68 -2.76
C SER A 118 6.14 -18.02 -3.87
N LYS A 119 5.21 -18.91 -3.56
CA LYS A 119 4.15 -19.36 -4.48
C LYS A 119 3.15 -18.24 -4.77
N LEU A 120 2.82 -17.43 -3.76
CA LEU A 120 1.93 -16.27 -3.92
C LEU A 120 2.56 -15.23 -4.83
N ARG A 121 3.83 -14.89 -4.60
CA ARG A 121 4.56 -13.94 -5.44
C ARG A 121 4.61 -14.39 -6.91
N LYS A 122 5.01 -15.63 -7.17
CA LYS A 122 5.04 -16.20 -8.54
C LYS A 122 3.68 -16.14 -9.20
N PHE A 123 2.63 -16.50 -8.49
CA PHE A 123 1.27 -16.45 -9.01
C PHE A 123 0.89 -15.03 -9.48
N PHE A 124 1.23 -13.99 -8.70
CA PHE A 124 0.97 -12.61 -9.10
C PHE A 124 1.86 -12.13 -10.24
N GLU A 125 3.12 -12.55 -10.27
CA GLU A 125 4.06 -12.21 -11.34
C GLU A 125 3.64 -12.83 -12.70
N GLU A 126 3.04 -13.99 -12.70
CA GLU A 126 2.61 -14.73 -13.90
C GLU A 126 1.20 -14.35 -14.39
N SER A 127 0.39 -13.75 -13.52
CA SER A 127 -1.00 -13.40 -13.82
C SER A 127 -1.11 -12.12 -14.65
N LYS A 128 -1.82 -12.15 -15.78
CA LYS A 128 -2.01 -11.00 -16.67
C LYS A 128 -2.83 -9.86 -16.08
N ASN A 129 -3.72 -10.16 -15.13
CA ASN A 129 -4.65 -9.20 -14.52
C ASN A 129 -4.20 -8.74 -13.13
N SER A 130 -2.99 -9.11 -12.72
CA SER A 130 -2.44 -8.83 -11.41
C SER A 130 -1.22 -7.93 -11.51
N ILE A 131 -1.04 -7.08 -10.52
CA ILE A 131 0.13 -6.21 -10.38
C ILE A 131 0.88 -6.60 -9.12
N CYS A 132 2.18 -6.83 -9.26
CA CYS A 132 3.08 -7.20 -8.18
C CYS A 132 4.13 -6.11 -7.99
N ILE A 133 4.21 -5.51 -6.77
CA ILE A 133 5.10 -4.38 -6.50
C ILE A 133 5.92 -4.67 -5.25
N ALA A 134 7.25 -4.59 -5.40
CA ALA A 134 8.20 -4.72 -4.30
C ALA A 134 8.56 -3.35 -3.71
N PHE A 135 8.58 -3.26 -2.38
CA PHE A 135 8.92 -2.06 -1.63
C PHE A 135 10.18 -2.27 -0.80
N TYR A 136 11.28 -1.72 -1.27
CA TYR A 136 12.57 -1.78 -0.59
C TYR A 136 12.72 -0.66 0.44
N PRO A 137 13.59 -0.84 1.45
CA PRO A 137 13.89 0.22 2.41
C PRO A 137 14.32 1.51 1.72
N ASP A 138 13.94 2.63 2.30
CA ASP A 138 14.41 3.93 1.83
C ASP A 138 15.90 4.11 2.12
N THR A 139 16.56 4.79 1.22
CA THR A 139 17.93 5.30 1.47
C THR A 139 17.86 6.64 2.19
N THR A 140 18.95 7.03 2.87
CA THR A 140 19.09 8.37 3.45
C THR A 140 18.81 9.47 2.42
N ILE A 141 19.24 9.27 1.16
CA ILE A 141 19.01 10.22 0.06
C ILE A 141 17.50 10.34 -0.24
N THR A 142 16.77 9.22 -0.26
CA THR A 142 15.33 9.21 -0.52
C THR A 142 14.57 9.93 0.59
N LEU A 143 14.91 9.64 1.86
CA LEU A 143 14.29 10.29 3.01
C LEU A 143 14.60 11.78 3.07
N ASN A 144 15.82 12.18 2.76
CA ASN A 144 16.22 13.58 2.67
C ASN A 144 15.31 14.35 1.69
N LYS A 145 15.11 13.81 0.48
CA LYS A 145 14.20 14.40 -0.52
C LYS A 145 12.75 14.50 -0.02
N ILE A 146 12.27 13.48 0.68
CA ILE A 146 10.91 13.47 1.25
C ILE A 146 10.76 14.60 2.28
N ILE A 147 11.72 14.74 3.20
CA ILE A 147 11.69 15.76 4.24
C ILE A 147 11.76 17.16 3.62
N ILE A 148 12.68 17.41 2.70
CA ILE A 148 12.79 18.70 2.01
C ILE A 148 11.47 19.06 1.31
N ASN A 149 10.89 18.12 0.57
CA ASN A 149 9.64 18.34 -0.15
C ASN A 149 8.47 18.62 0.80
N PHE A 150 8.42 17.94 1.95
CA PHE A 150 7.41 18.16 2.98
C PHE A 150 7.48 19.61 3.50
N PHE A 151 8.64 20.05 3.95
CA PHE A 151 8.83 21.40 4.51
C PHE A 151 8.65 22.50 3.46
N LYS A 152 9.12 22.24 2.22
CA LYS A 152 8.89 23.17 1.09
C LYS A 152 7.39 23.39 0.82
N LYS A 153 6.59 22.34 0.80
CA LYS A 153 5.12 22.46 0.64
C LYS A 153 4.46 23.25 1.77
N LYS A 154 5.03 23.18 2.99
CA LYS A 154 4.51 23.90 4.16
C LYS A 154 5.10 25.29 4.32
N LYS A 155 6.02 25.71 3.45
CA LYS A 155 6.77 26.99 3.53
C LYS A 155 7.53 27.16 4.85
N ILE A 156 8.08 26.05 5.37
CA ILE A 156 8.89 26.02 6.60
C ILE A 156 10.35 25.82 6.21
N LEU A 157 11.24 26.64 6.75
CA LEU A 157 12.68 26.48 6.58
C LEU A 157 13.21 25.41 7.54
N ILE A 158 14.04 24.53 7.03
CA ILE A 158 14.72 23.50 7.82
C ILE A 158 16.19 23.42 7.41
N SER A 159 17.08 23.30 8.39
CA SER A 159 18.51 23.10 8.14
C SER A 159 18.83 21.66 7.77
N GLN A 160 19.92 21.44 7.04
CA GLN A 160 20.39 20.08 6.71
C GLN A 160 20.75 19.26 7.96
N SER A 161 21.27 19.91 9.01
CA SER A 161 21.57 19.25 10.29
C SER A 161 20.31 18.67 10.94
N ASN A 162 19.21 19.42 10.93
CA ASN A 162 17.92 18.95 11.46
C ASN A 162 17.34 17.81 10.62
N ILE A 163 17.48 17.85 9.29
CA ILE A 163 17.09 16.74 8.41
C ILE A 163 17.86 15.47 8.78
N ASN A 164 19.18 15.57 8.89
CA ASN A 164 20.02 14.44 9.25
C ASN A 164 19.67 13.88 10.64
N TYR A 165 19.36 14.77 11.59
CA TYR A 165 18.93 14.38 12.93
C TYR A 165 17.60 13.58 12.90
N ILE A 166 16.60 14.05 12.15
CA ILE A 166 15.32 13.34 11.99
C ILE A 166 15.53 11.96 11.40
N ILE A 167 16.34 11.85 10.32
CA ILE A 167 16.61 10.58 9.65
C ILE A 167 17.33 9.62 10.60
N GLY A 168 18.36 10.09 11.31
CA GLY A 168 19.11 9.28 12.27
C GLY A 168 18.24 8.79 13.43
N LYS A 169 17.43 9.69 14.02
CA LYS A 169 16.47 9.34 15.09
C LYS A 169 15.47 8.26 14.66
N CYS A 170 15.09 8.25 13.40
CA CYS A 170 14.13 7.29 12.84
C CYS A 170 14.81 6.05 12.24
N ASN A 171 16.12 5.86 12.35
CA ASN A 171 16.84 4.71 11.80
C ASN A 171 16.50 4.40 10.32
N ASN A 172 16.35 5.43 9.50
CA ASN A 172 15.90 5.36 8.11
C ASN A 172 14.49 4.74 7.92
N ASP A 173 13.66 4.66 8.95
CA ASP A 173 12.28 4.21 8.83
C ASP A 173 11.37 5.34 8.33
N ARG A 174 10.73 5.13 7.16
CA ARG A 174 9.85 6.12 6.54
C ARG A 174 8.65 6.47 7.40
N GLU A 175 8.03 5.49 8.03
CA GLU A 175 6.82 5.72 8.84
C GLU A 175 7.16 6.57 10.06
N CYS A 176 8.27 6.27 10.73
CA CYS A 176 8.80 7.08 11.81
C CYS A 176 9.07 8.51 11.35
N VAL A 177 9.81 8.69 10.24
CA VAL A 177 10.07 10.02 9.66
C VAL A 177 8.77 10.78 9.41
N MET A 178 7.80 10.18 8.73
CA MET A 178 6.53 10.85 8.44
C MET A 178 5.74 11.24 9.70
N ASN A 179 5.82 10.44 10.75
CA ASN A 179 5.19 10.76 12.03
C ASN A 179 5.90 11.94 12.74
N GLU A 180 7.24 12.00 12.72
CA GLU A 180 7.98 13.16 13.24
C GLU A 180 7.66 14.43 12.44
N LEU A 181 7.56 14.35 11.12
CA LEU A 181 7.19 15.50 10.28
C LEU A 181 5.79 16.04 10.62
N LYS A 182 4.82 15.16 10.85
CA LYS A 182 3.46 15.57 11.28
C LYS A 182 3.47 16.26 12.64
N LYS A 183 4.27 15.77 13.60
CA LYS A 183 4.41 16.43 14.92
C LYS A 183 4.97 17.84 14.76
N ILE A 184 6.03 18.02 13.97
CA ILE A 184 6.62 19.34 13.70
C ILE A 184 5.61 20.26 13.02
N GLU A 185 4.83 19.77 12.06
CA GLU A 185 3.76 20.54 11.43
C GLU A 185 2.74 21.05 12.46
N LEU A 186 2.24 20.17 13.32
CA LEU A 186 1.28 20.54 14.37
C LEU A 186 1.84 21.59 15.32
N LEU A 187 3.10 21.46 15.75
CA LEU A 187 3.78 22.44 16.58
C LEU A 187 3.96 23.80 15.89
N SER A 188 4.23 23.80 14.58
CA SER A 188 4.37 25.04 13.82
C SER A 188 3.06 25.82 13.69
N ILE A 189 1.93 25.10 13.61
CA ILE A 189 0.59 25.68 13.56
C ILE A 189 0.21 26.28 14.92
N SER A 190 0.52 25.57 16.01
CA SER A 190 0.20 26.03 17.37
C SER A 190 0.97 27.30 17.75
N LYS A 191 2.24 27.43 17.36
CA LYS A 191 3.03 28.65 17.60
C LYS A 191 2.53 29.89 16.87
N LYS A 192 1.80 29.75 15.78
CA LYS A 192 1.14 30.89 15.10
C LYS A 192 -0.10 31.43 15.82
N LYS A 193 -0.60 30.72 16.85
CA LYS A 193 -1.77 31.10 17.65
C LYS A 193 -1.41 31.62 19.05
N ILE A 194 -0.15 31.67 19.42
CA ILE A 194 0.34 32.09 20.75
C ILE A 194 1.13 33.40 20.65
N THR A 195 0.77 34.25 19.73
CA THR A 195 1.20 35.66 19.70
C THR A 195 0.03 36.56 19.94
#